data_b1c055c310f38d811ae40a09836937fb
#
_entry.id   b1c055c310f38d811ae40a09836937fb
#
_cell.length_a   1.000
_cell.length_b   1.000
_cell.length_c   1.000
_cell.angle_alpha   90.00
_cell.angle_beta   90.00
_cell.angle_gamma   90.00
#
_symmetry.space_group_name_H-M   'P 1'
#
loop_
_entity.id
_entity.type
_entity.pdbx_description
1 polymer ?
#
loop_
_entity_poly.entity_id
_entity_poly.type
_entity_poly.pdbx_seq_one_letter_code
_entity_poly.pdbx_strand_id
1 'polypeptide(L)'
;MGSLRSPPVPGPVVGSARVLFGSRLRFASARVLKPRGLTTSSAMKSYRLSELSNAEVSGLKARPRIDFSSIFGTVNPIVEDVRVRGDAAVKDYTEKFDKVTLADVVVRVSDLPDAELDPAVKQAFDVAYNNIYAFHVSQKLPEKTVENMKGVICKRITRCIGSVGLYVPGGTAVLPSTALMLAVPAQIAGCKTIVLATPPSRDGSICKEVLYCAKKAGVTHILKAGGAQAISAMAWGTASCPKVEKIFGPGNQYVTAAKMILQNSEAMVSIDMPAGPSEVLVIADKYANPVHVAADLLSQAEHGPDSQVVLVIAGDGVNLGAIEAEVSKQCNALPRGEFASKALSHSFTVFAKDMVEAISFSNLYAPEHLIINVKDAEQWEELVENACSVFLGQWTPESVGDYASGTNHVLPTYGYARMYSGVSLNSFLKYITVQSLTEEGLRKLGPYVAKMAEVEGLEAHKRAVTLRLQEIEATVTV
;
A
#
# COMPACT_ATOMS: atom_id res chain seq x y z
N MET A 1 30.80 -42.26 -0.61
CA MET A 1 31.46 -41.74 0.58
C MET A 1 32.42 -40.65 0.16
N GLY A 2 32.15 -39.41 0.47
CA GLY A 2 32.94 -38.23 0.11
C GLY A 2 32.23 -36.98 0.62
N SER A 3 32.47 -36.64 1.91
CA SER A 3 31.87 -35.49 2.57
C SER A 3 32.54 -34.20 2.09
N LEU A 4 31.78 -33.30 1.48
CA LEU A 4 32.19 -31.93 1.20
C LEU A 4 31.89 -31.07 2.45
N ARG A 5 32.93 -30.63 3.11
CA ARG A 5 32.87 -29.64 4.20
C ARG A 5 32.80 -28.25 3.64
N SER A 6 31.83 -27.47 4.11
CA SER A 6 31.67 -26.03 3.83
C SER A 6 32.79 -25.24 4.58
N PRO A 7 33.28 -24.13 3.99
CA PRO A 7 34.25 -23.25 4.65
C PRO A 7 33.60 -22.40 5.75
N PRO A 8 34.37 -21.94 6.75
CA PRO A 8 33.86 -21.16 7.87
C PRO A 8 33.59 -19.69 7.49
N VAL A 9 32.52 -19.16 8.06
CA VAL A 9 32.11 -17.75 7.99
C VAL A 9 33.02 -16.94 8.93
N PRO A 10 33.63 -15.82 8.51
CA PRO A 10 34.40 -14.95 9.42
C PRO A 10 33.45 -14.15 10.32
N GLY A 11 33.76 -14.13 11.61
CA GLY A 11 33.03 -13.38 12.62
C GLY A 11 33.24 -11.86 12.52
N PRO A 12 32.33 -11.05 13.12
CA PRO A 12 32.40 -9.60 13.01
C PRO A 12 33.54 -9.01 13.83
N VAL A 13 34.32 -8.15 13.19
CA VAL A 13 35.32 -7.28 13.84
C VAL A 13 34.57 -6.10 14.47
N VAL A 14 34.59 -6.03 15.79
CA VAL A 14 34.06 -4.88 16.55
C VAL A 14 35.09 -3.75 16.49
N GLY A 15 34.82 -2.79 15.62
CA GLY A 15 35.53 -1.51 15.57
C GLY A 15 34.67 -0.41 16.19
N SER A 16 35.06 0.08 17.37
CA SER A 16 34.44 1.20 18.05
C SER A 16 34.76 2.52 17.31
N ALA A 17 33.81 3.07 16.53
CA ALA A 17 33.92 4.40 16.01
C ALA A 17 33.19 5.40 16.94
N ARG A 18 33.97 6.21 17.64
CA ARG A 18 33.46 7.42 18.33
C ARG A 18 33.02 8.45 17.28
N VAL A 19 31.74 8.71 17.18
CA VAL A 19 31.20 9.80 16.36
C VAL A 19 31.30 11.08 17.16
N LEU A 20 32.18 11.99 16.70
CA LEU A 20 32.26 13.38 17.16
C LEU A 20 31.16 14.20 16.46
N PHE A 21 30.11 14.58 17.19
CA PHE A 21 29.18 15.60 16.76
C PHE A 21 29.81 16.99 16.93
N GLY A 22 30.04 17.70 15.85
CA GLY A 22 30.50 19.07 15.89
C GLY A 22 30.54 19.73 14.52
N SER A 23 29.41 20.18 13.97
CA SER A 23 29.38 21.30 13.03
C SER A 23 28.07 22.05 13.17
N ARG A 24 28.17 23.29 13.69
CA ARG A 24 27.05 24.24 13.78
C ARG A 24 26.71 24.77 12.40
N LEU A 25 25.59 24.34 11.82
CA LEU A 25 24.93 25.01 10.71
C LEU A 25 24.22 26.26 11.23
N ARG A 26 24.63 27.43 10.78
CA ARG A 26 23.92 28.70 11.02
C ARG A 26 22.70 28.75 10.12
N PHE A 27 21.53 28.51 10.66
CA PHE A 27 20.27 28.84 10.01
C PHE A 27 20.01 30.34 10.16
N ALA A 28 19.67 31.00 9.05
CA ALA A 28 19.19 32.37 9.04
C ALA A 28 17.90 32.48 9.85
N SER A 29 17.82 33.49 10.72
CA SER A 29 16.71 33.69 11.64
C SER A 29 15.41 34.03 10.89
N ALA A 30 14.56 33.05 10.69
CA ALA A 30 13.14 33.29 10.49
C ALA A 30 12.52 33.66 11.84
N ARG A 31 11.77 34.75 11.91
CA ARG A 31 11.05 35.19 13.10
C ARG A 31 10.12 34.06 13.55
N VAL A 32 10.48 33.43 14.67
CA VAL A 32 9.62 32.48 15.36
C VAL A 32 8.46 33.28 15.97
N LEU A 33 7.30 33.16 15.34
CA LEU A 33 6.04 33.51 15.99
C LEU A 33 5.86 32.55 17.18
N LYS A 34 5.84 33.12 18.41
CA LYS A 34 5.53 32.33 19.61
C LYS A 34 4.18 31.65 19.41
N PRO A 35 4.07 30.30 19.54
CA PRO A 35 2.79 29.62 19.47
C PRO A 35 1.91 30.15 20.61
N ARG A 36 0.71 30.62 20.29
CA ARG A 36 -0.36 30.79 21.25
C ARG A 36 -0.61 29.44 21.89
N GLY A 37 -0.47 29.34 23.19
CA GLY A 37 -0.69 28.10 23.92
C GLY A 37 -2.07 27.53 23.60
N LEU A 38 -2.10 26.43 22.87
CA LEU A 38 -3.26 25.57 22.75
C LEU A 38 -3.38 24.77 24.04
N THR A 39 -4.12 25.30 24.98
CA THR A 39 -4.64 24.52 26.10
C THR A 39 -5.87 23.76 25.64
N THR A 40 -5.67 22.64 24.97
CA THR A 40 -6.71 21.63 24.80
C THR A 40 -6.09 20.29 25.09
N SER A 41 -6.20 19.86 26.37
CA SER A 41 -6.11 18.45 26.70
C SER A 41 -7.35 17.78 26.10
N SER A 42 -7.25 17.38 24.84
CA SER A 42 -8.22 16.49 24.21
C SER A 42 -7.77 15.06 24.54
N ALA A 43 -8.09 14.62 25.76
CA ALA A 43 -7.98 13.20 26.08
C ALA A 43 -8.85 12.41 25.09
N MET A 44 -8.32 11.35 24.49
CA MET A 44 -9.09 10.44 23.64
C MET A 44 -10.26 9.86 24.44
N LYS A 45 -11.42 9.68 23.78
CA LYS A 45 -12.57 9.04 24.43
C LYS A 45 -12.22 7.61 24.80
N SER A 46 -12.63 7.17 25.99
CA SER A 46 -12.33 5.84 26.50
C SER A 46 -13.59 4.99 26.61
N TYR A 47 -13.49 3.72 26.24
CA TYR A 47 -14.57 2.75 26.24
C TYR A 47 -14.12 1.44 26.87
N ARG A 48 -14.99 0.78 27.65
CA ARG A 48 -14.75 -0.57 28.18
C ARG A 48 -15.59 -1.56 27.40
N LEU A 49 -14.96 -2.54 26.75
CA LEU A 49 -15.69 -3.53 25.92
C LEU A 49 -16.76 -4.29 26.71
N SER A 50 -16.49 -4.59 27.99
CA SER A 50 -17.44 -5.26 28.89
C SER A 50 -18.71 -4.47 29.19
N GLU A 51 -18.71 -3.16 28.95
CA GLU A 51 -19.83 -2.24 29.23
C GLU A 51 -20.62 -1.89 27.96
N LEU A 52 -20.11 -2.27 26.77
CA LEU A 52 -20.70 -1.93 25.49
C LEU A 52 -21.59 -3.05 24.94
N SER A 53 -22.71 -2.65 24.37
CA SER A 53 -23.50 -3.53 23.52
C SER A 53 -22.83 -3.84 22.17
N ASN A 54 -23.23 -4.90 21.51
CA ASN A 54 -22.73 -5.23 20.16
C ASN A 54 -22.95 -4.10 19.13
N ALA A 55 -24.02 -3.32 19.28
CA ALA A 55 -24.29 -2.17 18.43
C ALA A 55 -23.28 -1.02 18.66
N GLU A 56 -22.93 -0.74 19.92
CA GLU A 56 -21.94 0.26 20.28
C GLU A 56 -20.54 -0.15 19.85
N VAL A 57 -20.14 -1.41 20.04
CA VAL A 57 -18.88 -1.97 19.50
C VAL A 57 -18.84 -1.84 17.97
N SER A 58 -19.97 -2.11 17.32
CA SER A 58 -20.07 -1.90 15.85
C SER A 58 -19.96 -0.43 15.47
N GLY A 59 -20.41 0.49 16.31
CA GLY A 59 -20.24 1.92 16.15
C GLY A 59 -18.75 2.34 16.21
N LEU A 60 -17.96 1.75 17.09
CA LEU A 60 -16.53 2.04 17.21
C LEU A 60 -15.71 1.64 15.97
N LYS A 61 -16.21 0.69 15.19
CA LYS A 61 -15.57 0.30 13.90
C LYS A 61 -15.86 1.29 12.78
N ALA A 62 -16.85 2.15 12.95
CA ALA A 62 -17.18 3.15 11.93
C ALA A 62 -16.06 4.19 11.87
N ARG A 63 -15.57 4.42 10.66
CA ARG A 63 -14.65 5.53 10.37
C ARG A 63 -15.45 6.76 9.97
N PRO A 64 -14.88 7.96 10.09
CA PRO A 64 -15.50 9.16 9.51
C PRO A 64 -15.86 8.89 8.04
N ARG A 65 -17.13 9.01 7.67
CA ARG A 65 -17.55 8.75 6.29
C ARG A 65 -17.15 9.90 5.38
N ILE A 66 -16.46 9.56 4.29
CA ILE A 66 -16.27 10.49 3.18
C ILE A 66 -17.54 10.45 2.34
N ASP A 67 -18.15 11.62 2.10
CA ASP A 67 -19.24 11.73 1.13
C ASP A 67 -18.67 11.73 -0.30
N PHE A 68 -18.52 10.56 -0.86
CA PHE A 68 -18.04 10.40 -2.23
C PHE A 68 -19.02 10.96 -3.27
N SER A 69 -20.29 11.14 -2.96
CA SER A 69 -21.29 11.65 -3.91
C SER A 69 -20.96 13.08 -4.35
N SER A 70 -20.63 13.94 -3.38
CA SER A 70 -20.21 15.33 -3.65
C SER A 70 -18.86 15.39 -4.35
N ILE A 71 -17.94 14.49 -3.98
CA ILE A 71 -16.59 14.41 -4.56
C ILE A 71 -16.66 13.95 -6.01
N PHE A 72 -17.49 12.97 -6.34
CA PHE A 72 -17.69 12.52 -7.72
C PHE A 72 -18.20 13.66 -8.61
N GLY A 73 -19.09 14.53 -8.11
CA GLY A 73 -19.54 15.72 -8.82
C GLY A 73 -18.42 16.67 -9.20
N THR A 74 -17.37 16.75 -8.37
CA THR A 74 -16.17 17.56 -8.63
C THR A 74 -15.17 16.86 -9.55
N VAL A 75 -15.03 15.55 -9.44
CA VAL A 75 -14.00 14.79 -10.14
C VAL A 75 -14.41 14.37 -11.54
N ASN A 76 -15.69 14.01 -11.76
CA ASN A 76 -16.19 13.60 -13.08
C ASN A 76 -15.88 14.62 -14.20
N PRO A 77 -16.09 15.94 -14.02
CA PRO A 77 -15.73 16.92 -15.04
C PRO A 77 -14.21 16.91 -15.37
N ILE A 78 -13.35 16.67 -14.38
CA ILE A 78 -11.89 16.60 -14.58
C ILE A 78 -11.54 15.34 -15.39
N VAL A 79 -12.14 14.21 -15.03
CA VAL A 79 -11.93 12.92 -15.72
C VAL A 79 -12.30 13.02 -17.19
N GLU A 80 -13.48 13.61 -17.48
CA GLU A 80 -13.97 13.76 -18.86
C GLU A 80 -13.15 14.80 -19.64
N ASP A 81 -12.77 15.90 -19.02
CA ASP A 81 -11.98 16.94 -19.66
C ASP A 81 -10.58 16.41 -20.07
N VAL A 82 -9.93 15.62 -19.21
CA VAL A 82 -8.67 14.96 -19.56
C VAL A 82 -8.86 13.93 -20.68
N ARG A 83 -9.98 13.21 -20.70
CA ARG A 83 -10.33 12.29 -21.79
C ARG A 83 -10.40 13.01 -23.13
N VAL A 84 -11.03 14.18 -23.17
CA VAL A 84 -11.26 14.94 -24.43
C VAL A 84 -10.06 15.76 -24.85
N ARG A 85 -9.43 16.51 -23.92
CA ARG A 85 -8.35 17.48 -24.25
C ARG A 85 -6.94 16.96 -23.97
N GLY A 86 -6.79 15.79 -23.33
CA GLY A 86 -5.49 15.17 -23.07
C GLY A 86 -4.53 16.07 -22.30
N ASP A 87 -3.30 16.23 -22.81
CA ASP A 87 -2.23 17.00 -22.19
C ASP A 87 -2.62 18.46 -21.89
N ALA A 88 -3.46 19.07 -22.71
CA ALA A 88 -3.92 20.45 -22.51
C ALA A 88 -4.72 20.56 -21.19
N ALA A 89 -5.65 19.64 -20.96
CA ALA A 89 -6.42 19.60 -19.70
C ALA A 89 -5.49 19.35 -18.50
N VAL A 90 -4.52 18.43 -18.61
CA VAL A 90 -3.57 18.15 -17.54
C VAL A 90 -2.76 19.41 -17.20
N LYS A 91 -2.30 20.17 -18.19
CA LYS A 91 -1.58 21.45 -17.99
C LYS A 91 -2.44 22.46 -17.25
N ASP A 92 -3.67 22.68 -17.73
CA ASP A 92 -4.60 23.64 -17.14
C ASP A 92 -4.92 23.29 -15.66
N TYR A 93 -5.16 22.03 -15.36
CA TYR A 93 -5.42 21.61 -13.98
C TYR A 93 -4.18 21.66 -13.10
N THR A 94 -2.98 21.38 -13.63
CA THR A 94 -1.72 21.52 -12.89
C THR A 94 -1.46 23.00 -12.58
N GLU A 95 -1.68 23.91 -13.54
CA GLU A 95 -1.61 25.35 -13.27
C GLU A 95 -2.64 25.79 -12.24
N LYS A 96 -3.88 25.29 -12.35
CA LYS A 96 -4.97 25.66 -11.45
C LYS A 96 -4.74 25.17 -10.02
N PHE A 97 -4.29 23.94 -9.83
CA PHE A 97 -4.21 23.30 -8.49
C PHE A 97 -2.82 23.37 -7.89
N ASP A 98 -1.77 23.11 -8.68
CA ASP A 98 -0.38 23.09 -8.22
C ASP A 98 0.32 24.45 -8.40
N LYS A 99 -0.32 25.41 -9.14
CA LYS A 99 0.19 26.76 -9.43
C LYS A 99 1.51 26.73 -10.23
N VAL A 100 1.63 25.78 -11.14
CA VAL A 100 2.81 25.58 -11.96
C VAL A 100 2.41 25.46 -13.43
N THR A 101 2.98 26.31 -14.27
CA THR A 101 2.83 26.23 -15.74
C THR A 101 3.92 25.33 -16.30
N LEU A 102 3.56 24.28 -17.01
CA LEU A 102 4.48 23.29 -17.56
C LEU A 102 4.52 23.34 -19.09
N ALA A 103 5.72 23.34 -19.67
CA ALA A 103 5.90 23.11 -21.10
C ALA A 103 5.54 21.65 -21.44
N ASP A 104 6.13 20.71 -20.70
CA ASP A 104 5.93 19.27 -20.86
C ASP A 104 5.40 18.66 -19.55
N VAL A 105 4.28 17.93 -19.64
CA VAL A 105 3.68 17.25 -18.48
C VAL A 105 4.31 15.88 -18.22
N VAL A 106 4.90 15.24 -19.24
CA VAL A 106 5.56 13.95 -19.12
C VAL A 106 7.00 14.05 -19.58
N VAL A 107 7.89 13.42 -18.83
CA VAL A 107 9.31 13.29 -19.20
C VAL A 107 9.73 11.81 -19.11
N ARG A 108 10.60 11.39 -20.01
CA ARG A 108 11.23 10.07 -19.92
C ARG A 108 12.33 10.10 -18.88
N VAL A 109 12.39 9.10 -18.02
CA VAL A 109 13.39 9.02 -16.95
C VAL A 109 14.80 8.87 -17.51
N SER A 110 14.94 8.19 -18.68
CA SER A 110 16.22 8.06 -19.40
C SER A 110 16.83 9.39 -19.82
N ASP A 111 16.00 10.40 -20.06
CA ASP A 111 16.42 11.69 -20.62
C ASP A 111 16.79 12.70 -19.52
N LEU A 112 16.52 12.33 -18.25
CA LEU A 112 16.80 13.18 -17.09
C LEU A 112 18.23 12.92 -16.55
N PRO A 113 18.92 13.98 -16.06
CA PRO A 113 20.20 13.82 -15.38
C PRO A 113 20.03 13.01 -14.08
N ASP A 114 21.14 12.51 -13.56
CA ASP A 114 21.12 11.87 -12.24
C ASP A 114 20.85 12.88 -11.14
N ALA A 115 20.05 12.48 -10.15
CA ALA A 115 19.77 13.34 -9.01
C ALA A 115 20.97 13.35 -8.04
N GLU A 116 21.51 14.51 -7.77
CA GLU A 116 22.51 14.71 -6.74
C GLU A 116 21.83 14.79 -5.37
N LEU A 117 22.08 13.81 -4.53
CA LEU A 117 21.58 13.73 -3.15
C LEU A 117 22.72 13.86 -2.16
N ASP A 118 22.38 14.33 -0.96
CA ASP A 118 23.28 14.20 0.18
C ASP A 118 23.64 12.71 0.37
N PRO A 119 24.92 12.36 0.64
CA PRO A 119 25.35 10.97 0.77
C PRO A 119 24.59 10.18 1.82
N ALA A 120 24.20 10.78 2.95
CA ALA A 120 23.44 10.11 4.00
C ALA A 120 22.00 9.84 3.55
N VAL A 121 21.37 10.79 2.85
CA VAL A 121 20.03 10.63 2.25
C VAL A 121 20.06 9.52 1.21
N LYS A 122 21.05 9.54 0.31
CA LYS A 122 21.23 8.47 -0.69
C LYS A 122 21.38 7.11 -0.05
N GLN A 123 22.22 6.98 0.99
CA GLN A 123 22.43 5.74 1.72
C GLN A 123 21.13 5.23 2.35
N ALA A 124 20.30 6.12 2.93
CA ALA A 124 19.03 5.73 3.53
C ALA A 124 18.08 5.12 2.49
N PHE A 125 17.93 5.76 1.31
CA PHE A 125 17.13 5.20 0.21
C PHE A 125 17.71 3.92 -0.39
N ASP A 126 19.05 3.77 -0.40
CA ASP A 126 19.70 2.54 -0.85
C ASP A 126 19.39 1.35 0.08
N VAL A 127 19.42 1.58 1.40
CA VAL A 127 19.04 0.57 2.39
C VAL A 127 17.57 0.19 2.23
N ALA A 128 16.67 1.18 2.15
CA ALA A 128 15.26 0.95 1.94
C ALA A 128 15.00 0.14 0.65
N TYR A 129 15.59 0.57 -0.47
CA TYR A 129 15.47 -0.15 -1.74
C TYR A 129 15.89 -1.62 -1.62
N ASN A 130 17.04 -1.88 -1.00
CA ASN A 130 17.58 -3.25 -0.89
C ASN A 130 16.66 -4.15 -0.06
N ASN A 131 16.12 -3.65 1.06
CA ASN A 131 15.21 -4.39 1.91
C ASN A 131 13.84 -4.63 1.22
N ILE A 132 13.29 -3.60 0.59
CA ILE A 132 12.03 -3.71 -0.19
C ILE A 132 12.22 -4.72 -1.34
N TYR A 133 13.35 -4.65 -2.04
CA TYR A 133 13.67 -5.59 -3.12
C TYR A 133 13.78 -7.02 -2.59
N ALA A 134 14.52 -7.25 -1.52
CA ALA A 134 14.73 -8.57 -0.92
C ALA A 134 13.39 -9.20 -0.48
N PHE A 135 12.55 -8.43 0.20
CA PHE A 135 11.24 -8.91 0.66
C PHE A 135 10.29 -9.22 -0.50
N HIS A 136 10.20 -8.33 -1.51
CA HIS A 136 9.29 -8.54 -2.62
C HIS A 136 9.76 -9.62 -3.59
N VAL A 137 11.07 -9.79 -3.81
CA VAL A 137 11.57 -10.86 -4.68
C VAL A 137 11.31 -12.24 -4.09
N SER A 138 11.29 -12.37 -2.76
CA SER A 138 10.98 -13.63 -2.07
C SER A 138 9.52 -14.07 -2.25
N GLN A 139 8.63 -13.17 -2.69
CA GLN A 139 7.22 -13.46 -2.96
C GLN A 139 6.99 -14.13 -4.33
N LYS A 140 8.03 -14.32 -5.15
CA LYS A 140 7.91 -15.06 -6.41
C LYS A 140 7.51 -16.50 -6.13
N LEU A 141 6.35 -16.89 -6.65
CA LEU A 141 5.87 -18.26 -6.55
C LEU A 141 6.27 -19.06 -7.78
N PRO A 142 6.66 -20.33 -7.62
CA PRO A 142 6.90 -21.22 -8.74
C PRO A 142 5.61 -21.48 -9.52
N GLU A 143 5.73 -21.74 -10.82
CA GLU A 143 4.61 -22.18 -11.62
C GLU A 143 4.09 -23.53 -11.12
N LYS A 144 2.77 -23.67 -11.02
CA LYS A 144 2.12 -24.89 -10.55
C LYS A 144 1.60 -25.70 -11.73
N THR A 145 1.95 -26.99 -11.77
CA THR A 145 1.42 -27.96 -12.71
C THR A 145 0.83 -29.13 -11.94
N VAL A 146 -0.39 -29.51 -12.29
CA VAL A 146 -1.11 -30.64 -11.67
C VAL A 146 -1.67 -31.51 -12.78
N GLU A 147 -1.47 -32.81 -12.68
CA GLU A 147 -2.17 -33.81 -13.48
C GLU A 147 -3.38 -34.30 -12.66
N ASN A 148 -4.56 -33.76 -12.97
CA ASN A 148 -5.80 -34.06 -12.21
C ASN A 148 -6.31 -35.48 -12.47
N MET A 149 -6.14 -35.95 -13.69
CA MET A 149 -6.38 -37.32 -14.14
C MET A 149 -5.27 -37.67 -15.12
N LYS A 150 -4.97 -38.95 -15.30
CA LYS A 150 -3.96 -39.39 -16.28
C LYS A 150 -4.23 -38.76 -17.65
N GLY A 151 -3.28 -37.96 -18.16
CA GLY A 151 -3.40 -37.25 -19.41
C GLY A 151 -4.23 -35.95 -19.35
N VAL A 152 -4.59 -35.45 -18.17
CA VAL A 152 -5.29 -34.16 -17.97
C VAL A 152 -4.40 -33.25 -17.14
N ILE A 153 -3.70 -32.32 -17.78
CA ILE A 153 -2.72 -31.45 -17.14
C ILE A 153 -3.26 -30.03 -17.09
N CYS A 154 -3.28 -29.46 -15.89
CA CYS A 154 -3.61 -28.05 -15.63
C CYS A 154 -2.39 -27.31 -15.09
N LYS A 155 -2.09 -26.14 -15.66
CA LYS A 155 -0.97 -25.28 -15.23
C LYS A 155 -1.48 -23.89 -14.89
N ARG A 156 -0.83 -23.27 -13.93
CA ARG A 156 -0.97 -21.84 -13.66
C ARG A 156 0.38 -21.15 -13.91
N ILE A 157 0.45 -20.35 -14.97
CA ILE A 157 1.62 -19.57 -15.34
C ILE A 157 1.46 -18.11 -14.94
N THR A 158 2.57 -17.45 -14.64
CA THR A 158 2.59 -16.07 -14.17
C THR A 158 3.05 -15.13 -15.29
N ARG A 159 2.38 -13.99 -15.44
CA ARG A 159 2.77 -12.90 -16.35
C ARG A 159 2.65 -11.57 -15.66
N CYS A 160 3.52 -10.62 -15.97
CA CYS A 160 3.40 -9.26 -15.44
C CYS A 160 2.23 -8.52 -16.12
N ILE A 161 1.72 -7.48 -15.42
CA ILE A 161 0.93 -6.42 -16.04
C ILE A 161 1.88 -5.60 -16.90
N GLY A 162 1.52 -5.32 -18.15
CA GLY A 162 2.43 -4.71 -19.13
C GLY A 162 2.76 -3.26 -18.83
N SER A 163 1.76 -2.48 -18.43
CA SER A 163 1.88 -1.06 -18.11
C SER A 163 1.19 -0.71 -16.79
N VAL A 164 1.88 0.04 -15.92
CA VAL A 164 1.37 0.42 -14.60
C VAL A 164 1.59 1.90 -14.32
N GLY A 165 0.61 2.51 -13.66
CA GLY A 165 0.67 3.87 -13.15
C GLY A 165 0.90 3.86 -11.65
N LEU A 166 1.86 4.64 -11.19
CA LEU A 166 2.25 4.76 -9.78
C LEU A 166 2.01 6.19 -9.34
N TYR A 167 1.13 6.40 -8.39
CA TYR A 167 0.84 7.73 -7.87
C TYR A 167 1.61 7.98 -6.58
N VAL A 168 2.49 8.98 -6.61
CA VAL A 168 3.26 9.45 -5.45
C VAL A 168 2.67 10.78 -5.00
N PRO A 169 2.07 10.85 -3.82
CA PRO A 169 1.47 12.08 -3.31
C PRO A 169 2.49 13.21 -3.17
N GLY A 170 2.00 14.44 -3.35
CA GLY A 170 2.70 15.67 -3.04
C GLY A 170 1.74 16.62 -2.30
N GLY A 171 2.12 17.85 -2.11
CA GLY A 171 1.33 18.87 -1.42
C GLY A 171 1.92 19.19 -0.06
N THR A 172 1.33 18.74 1.06
CA THR A 172 1.87 19.03 2.40
C THR A 172 3.17 18.28 2.70
N ALA A 173 3.38 17.12 2.07
CA ALA A 173 4.64 16.37 2.09
C ALA A 173 4.78 15.58 0.78
N VAL A 174 5.96 15.60 0.20
CA VAL A 174 6.35 14.67 -0.88
C VAL A 174 6.85 13.40 -0.21
N LEU A 175 6.41 12.23 -0.70
CA LEU A 175 6.74 10.94 -0.12
C LEU A 175 7.62 10.09 -1.06
N PRO A 176 8.95 10.32 -1.11
CA PRO A 176 9.85 9.55 -1.97
C PRO A 176 9.86 8.05 -1.66
N SER A 177 9.58 7.66 -0.40
CA SER A 177 9.44 6.27 0.01
C SER A 177 8.34 5.55 -0.78
N THR A 178 7.23 6.23 -1.07
CA THR A 178 6.13 5.68 -1.90
C THR A 178 6.60 5.33 -3.31
N ALA A 179 7.56 6.08 -3.86
CA ALA A 179 8.13 5.74 -5.16
C ALA A 179 8.85 4.37 -5.12
N LEU A 180 9.60 4.07 -4.06
CA LEU A 180 10.22 2.75 -3.87
C LEU A 180 9.18 1.66 -3.63
N MET A 181 8.22 1.89 -2.73
CA MET A 181 7.17 0.93 -2.36
C MET A 181 6.35 0.46 -3.56
N LEU A 182 6.17 1.31 -4.56
CA LEU A 182 5.42 1.00 -5.77
C LEU A 182 6.30 0.53 -6.94
N ALA A 183 7.44 1.21 -7.16
CA ALA A 183 8.25 0.92 -8.34
C ALA A 183 9.11 -0.34 -8.19
N VAL A 184 9.60 -0.67 -6.98
CA VAL A 184 10.41 -1.87 -6.78
C VAL A 184 9.64 -3.17 -7.08
N PRO A 185 8.42 -3.40 -6.56
CA PRO A 185 7.67 -4.59 -6.97
C PRO A 185 7.26 -4.58 -8.45
N ALA A 186 6.99 -3.41 -9.06
CA ALA A 186 6.76 -3.30 -10.51
C ALA A 186 8.00 -3.72 -11.33
N GLN A 187 9.19 -3.30 -10.91
CA GLN A 187 10.47 -3.70 -11.49
C GLN A 187 10.70 -5.22 -11.37
N ILE A 188 10.49 -5.79 -10.18
CA ILE A 188 10.66 -7.24 -9.92
C ILE A 188 9.67 -8.06 -10.76
N ALA A 189 8.43 -7.58 -10.93
CA ALA A 189 7.43 -8.21 -11.79
C ALA A 189 7.80 -8.18 -13.27
N GLY A 190 8.64 -7.21 -13.70
CA GLY A 190 9.05 -7.01 -15.08
C GLY A 190 8.05 -6.20 -15.90
N CYS A 191 7.32 -5.26 -15.27
CA CYS A 191 6.44 -4.32 -15.97
C CYS A 191 7.24 -3.51 -16.98
N LYS A 192 6.76 -3.44 -18.23
CA LYS A 192 7.52 -2.82 -19.34
C LYS A 192 7.39 -1.30 -19.33
N THR A 193 6.22 -0.80 -18.98
CA THR A 193 5.93 0.64 -18.89
C THR A 193 5.53 0.95 -17.45
N ILE A 194 6.31 1.80 -16.81
CA ILE A 194 6.07 2.25 -15.42
C ILE A 194 5.98 3.77 -15.48
N VAL A 195 4.77 4.32 -15.32
CA VAL A 195 4.50 5.76 -15.28
C VAL A 195 4.35 6.18 -13.83
N LEU A 196 5.24 7.03 -13.34
CA LEU A 196 5.14 7.60 -12.00
C LEU A 196 4.57 9.01 -12.09
N ALA A 197 3.40 9.24 -11.48
CA ALA A 197 2.78 10.55 -11.38
C ALA A 197 3.08 11.18 -10.01
N THR A 198 3.56 12.41 -10.03
CA THR A 198 3.82 13.21 -8.83
C THR A 198 3.66 14.69 -9.14
N PRO A 199 3.08 15.51 -8.22
CA PRO A 199 2.99 16.94 -8.42
C PRO A 199 4.41 17.55 -8.60
N PRO A 200 4.55 18.51 -9.52
CA PRO A 200 5.81 19.23 -9.67
C PRO A 200 6.06 20.19 -8.50
N SER A 201 7.32 20.51 -8.25
CA SER A 201 7.71 21.63 -7.40
C SER A 201 7.27 22.96 -8.01
N ARG A 202 7.28 24.06 -7.26
CA ARG A 202 6.85 25.38 -7.73
C ARG A 202 7.61 25.90 -8.96
N ASP A 203 8.84 25.46 -9.16
CA ASP A 203 9.68 25.76 -10.31
C ASP A 203 9.48 24.81 -11.50
N GLY A 204 8.52 23.88 -11.40
CA GLY A 204 8.26 22.85 -12.41
C GLY A 204 9.20 21.65 -12.37
N SER A 205 10.13 21.61 -11.42
CA SER A 205 11.05 20.50 -11.23
C SER A 205 10.39 19.31 -10.53
N ILE A 206 11.05 18.16 -10.60
CA ILE A 206 10.68 16.94 -9.84
C ILE A 206 11.52 16.92 -8.57
N CYS A 207 10.92 16.55 -7.44
CA CYS A 207 11.65 16.27 -6.21
C CYS A 207 12.81 15.31 -6.50
N LYS A 208 14.02 15.71 -6.15
CA LYS A 208 15.24 14.96 -6.51
C LYS A 208 15.31 13.58 -5.85
N GLU A 209 14.75 13.44 -4.67
CA GLU A 209 14.65 12.15 -3.97
C GLU A 209 13.68 11.21 -4.70
N VAL A 210 12.54 11.71 -5.20
CA VAL A 210 11.61 10.94 -6.05
C VAL A 210 12.28 10.54 -7.36
N LEU A 211 13.02 11.46 -8.00
CA LEU A 211 13.75 11.16 -9.23
C LEU A 211 14.81 10.06 -9.00
N TYR A 212 15.56 10.16 -7.90
CA TYR A 212 16.52 9.14 -7.52
C TYR A 212 15.87 7.75 -7.37
N CYS A 213 14.80 7.68 -6.59
CA CYS A 213 14.05 6.44 -6.37
C CYS A 213 13.46 5.90 -7.68
N ALA A 214 12.91 6.76 -8.52
CA ALA A 214 12.33 6.41 -9.81
C ALA A 214 13.37 5.79 -10.76
N LYS A 215 14.56 6.42 -10.89
CA LYS A 215 15.65 5.88 -11.68
C LYS A 215 16.13 4.53 -11.18
N LYS A 216 16.38 4.43 -9.87
CA LYS A 216 16.87 3.20 -9.23
C LYS A 216 15.90 2.04 -9.38
N ALA A 217 14.60 2.28 -9.33
CA ALA A 217 13.56 1.26 -9.43
C ALA A 217 13.00 1.08 -10.86
N GLY A 218 13.64 1.64 -11.90
CA GLY A 218 13.34 1.36 -13.30
C GLY A 218 12.04 1.99 -13.80
N VAL A 219 11.60 3.11 -13.22
CA VAL A 219 10.49 3.92 -13.76
C VAL A 219 10.83 4.41 -15.15
N THR A 220 9.90 4.35 -16.09
CA THR A 220 10.12 4.71 -17.48
C THR A 220 9.73 6.15 -17.80
N HIS A 221 8.63 6.63 -17.20
CA HIS A 221 8.08 7.96 -17.44
C HIS A 221 7.69 8.61 -16.12
N ILE A 222 7.89 9.91 -16.00
CA ILE A 222 7.36 10.72 -14.91
C ILE A 222 6.32 11.69 -15.45
N LEU A 223 5.10 11.59 -14.94
CA LEU A 223 4.00 12.53 -15.17
C LEU A 223 4.04 13.59 -14.06
N LYS A 224 4.35 14.83 -14.45
CA LYS A 224 4.45 15.99 -13.54
C LYS A 224 3.06 16.57 -13.26
N ALA A 225 2.23 15.79 -12.60
CA ALA A 225 0.88 16.19 -12.22
C ALA A 225 0.45 15.46 -10.95
N GLY A 226 -0.39 16.09 -10.15
CA GLY A 226 -1.05 15.52 -8.99
C GLY A 226 -2.56 15.32 -9.22
N GLY A 227 -3.28 14.89 -8.17
CA GLY A 227 -4.74 14.88 -8.14
C GLY A 227 -5.44 14.00 -9.18
N ALA A 228 -6.71 14.30 -9.40
CA ALA A 228 -7.58 13.55 -10.31
C ALA A 228 -7.11 13.60 -11.77
N GLN A 229 -6.52 14.72 -12.21
CA GLN A 229 -6.02 14.86 -13.57
C GLN A 229 -4.84 13.92 -13.87
N ALA A 230 -3.98 13.64 -12.89
CA ALA A 230 -2.89 12.69 -13.05
C ALA A 230 -3.41 11.25 -13.19
N ILE A 231 -4.37 10.85 -12.35
CA ILE A 231 -5.04 9.55 -12.44
C ILE A 231 -5.73 9.38 -13.79
N SER A 232 -6.43 10.43 -14.24
CA SER A 232 -7.13 10.44 -15.53
C SER A 232 -6.19 10.31 -16.72
N ALA A 233 -5.05 11.04 -16.69
CA ALA A 233 -4.04 10.97 -17.75
C ALA A 233 -3.43 9.56 -17.88
N MET A 234 -3.13 8.90 -16.76
CA MET A 234 -2.63 7.52 -16.77
C MET A 234 -3.69 6.52 -17.26
N ALA A 235 -4.96 6.71 -16.87
CA ALA A 235 -6.05 5.79 -17.21
C ALA A 235 -6.45 5.86 -18.69
N TRP A 236 -6.64 7.06 -19.24
CA TRP A 236 -7.02 7.25 -20.63
C TRP A 236 -5.84 7.17 -21.59
N GLY A 237 -4.65 7.54 -21.12
CA GLY A 237 -3.53 7.90 -21.98
C GLY A 237 -3.74 9.29 -22.57
N THR A 238 -2.65 9.99 -22.89
CA THR A 238 -2.67 11.26 -23.60
C THR A 238 -1.60 11.23 -24.70
N ALA A 239 -1.40 12.33 -25.43
CA ALA A 239 -0.35 12.37 -26.44
C ALA A 239 1.06 12.11 -25.87
N SER A 240 1.33 12.55 -24.64
CA SER A 240 2.61 12.36 -23.97
C SER A 240 2.62 11.28 -22.90
N CYS A 241 1.47 10.99 -22.25
CA CYS A 241 1.35 10.02 -21.17
C CYS A 241 0.92 8.64 -21.71
N PRO A 242 1.75 7.60 -21.57
CA PRO A 242 1.31 6.24 -21.91
C PRO A 242 0.09 5.82 -21.11
N LYS A 243 -0.90 5.20 -21.76
CA LYS A 243 -2.02 4.55 -21.09
C LYS A 243 -1.51 3.38 -20.27
N VAL A 244 -2.05 3.21 -19.05
CA VAL A 244 -1.70 2.10 -18.17
C VAL A 244 -2.88 1.15 -17.95
N GLU A 245 -2.56 -0.09 -17.58
CA GLU A 245 -3.54 -1.15 -17.33
C GLU A 245 -3.96 -1.22 -15.86
N LYS A 246 -3.10 -0.74 -14.95
CA LYS A 246 -3.41 -0.69 -13.50
C LYS A 246 -2.74 0.50 -12.84
N ILE A 247 -3.47 1.15 -11.92
CA ILE A 247 -3.00 2.32 -11.17
C ILE A 247 -2.87 1.96 -9.69
N PHE A 248 -1.72 2.33 -9.11
CA PHE A 248 -1.35 2.11 -7.73
C PHE A 248 -1.03 3.43 -7.03
N GLY A 249 -1.17 3.45 -5.74
CA GLY A 249 -0.67 4.50 -4.87
C GLY A 249 -1.74 5.16 -4.02
N PRO A 250 -1.35 5.63 -2.83
CA PRO A 250 -2.22 6.36 -1.92
C PRO A 250 -2.48 7.77 -2.45
N GLY A 251 -3.58 8.37 -2.05
CA GLY A 251 -3.91 9.73 -2.41
C GLY A 251 -5.04 10.30 -1.59
N ASN A 252 -5.30 11.59 -1.76
CA ASN A 252 -6.46 12.22 -1.11
C ASN A 252 -7.79 11.71 -1.70
N GLN A 253 -8.89 12.16 -1.11
CA GLN A 253 -10.24 11.77 -1.53
C GLN A 253 -10.54 11.99 -3.03
N TYR A 254 -9.94 13.00 -3.67
CA TYR A 254 -10.11 13.26 -5.11
C TYR A 254 -9.37 12.25 -5.99
N VAL A 255 -8.19 11.84 -5.54
CA VAL A 255 -7.41 10.75 -6.18
C VAL A 255 -8.15 9.43 -6.06
N THR A 256 -8.65 9.12 -4.87
CA THR A 256 -9.45 7.91 -4.62
C THR A 256 -10.71 7.90 -5.47
N ALA A 257 -11.44 9.02 -5.52
CA ALA A 257 -12.63 9.16 -6.34
C ALA A 257 -12.33 8.97 -7.85
N ALA A 258 -11.25 9.57 -8.35
CA ALA A 258 -10.83 9.39 -9.74
C ALA A 258 -10.50 7.93 -10.07
N LYS A 259 -9.79 7.23 -9.18
CA LYS A 259 -9.52 5.79 -9.31
C LYS A 259 -10.80 4.97 -9.38
N MET A 260 -11.77 5.23 -8.50
CA MET A 260 -13.08 4.53 -8.46
C MET A 260 -13.90 4.79 -9.72
N ILE A 261 -13.99 6.05 -10.19
CA ILE A 261 -14.71 6.43 -11.40
C ILE A 261 -14.10 5.70 -12.61
N LEU A 262 -12.77 5.77 -12.75
CA LEU A 262 -12.07 5.24 -13.91
C LEU A 262 -12.07 3.72 -13.96
N GLN A 263 -12.02 3.05 -12.82
CA GLN A 263 -12.15 1.58 -12.75
C GLN A 263 -13.50 1.10 -13.30
N ASN A 264 -14.56 1.88 -13.11
CA ASN A 264 -15.91 1.54 -13.57
C ASN A 264 -16.27 2.21 -14.91
N SER A 265 -15.27 2.67 -15.64
CA SER A 265 -15.43 3.36 -16.92
C SER A 265 -14.89 2.54 -18.11
N GLU A 266 -15.08 3.08 -19.32
CA GLU A 266 -14.52 2.55 -20.55
C GLU A 266 -12.99 2.65 -20.63
N ALA A 267 -12.32 3.26 -19.63
CA ALA A 267 -10.87 3.35 -19.60
C ALA A 267 -10.20 1.98 -19.50
N MET A 268 -10.93 0.95 -19.04
CA MET A 268 -10.44 -0.42 -18.87
C MET A 268 -9.14 -0.45 -18.05
N VAL A 269 -9.13 0.28 -16.96
CA VAL A 269 -8.03 0.33 -16.00
C VAL A 269 -8.47 -0.29 -14.69
N SER A 270 -7.62 -1.06 -14.04
CA SER A 270 -7.86 -1.50 -12.68
C SER A 270 -7.10 -0.65 -11.66
N ILE A 271 -7.45 -0.75 -10.39
CA ILE A 271 -6.76 -0.05 -9.30
C ILE A 271 -6.20 -1.05 -8.29
N ASP A 272 -5.35 -0.57 -7.38
CA ASP A 272 -4.86 -1.37 -6.26
C ASP A 272 -6.00 -1.70 -5.27
N MET A 273 -6.47 -0.69 -4.53
CA MET A 273 -7.58 -0.81 -3.61
C MET A 273 -8.20 0.57 -3.35
N PRO A 274 -9.45 0.64 -2.86
CA PRO A 274 -9.97 1.85 -2.22
C PRO A 274 -9.20 2.11 -0.92
N ALA A 275 -8.87 3.36 -0.65
CA ALA A 275 -8.24 3.78 0.60
C ALA A 275 -8.87 5.09 1.08
N GLY A 276 -8.91 5.26 2.38
CA GLY A 276 -9.30 6.49 3.06
C GLY A 276 -8.13 7.11 3.81
N PRO A 277 -8.38 7.95 4.82
CA PRO A 277 -7.36 8.44 5.73
C PRO A 277 -6.61 7.31 6.42
N SER A 278 -5.35 7.56 6.75
CA SER A 278 -4.47 6.61 7.42
C SER A 278 -4.92 6.30 8.85
N GLU A 279 -4.67 5.08 9.29
CA GLU A 279 -5.11 4.62 10.61
C GLU A 279 -4.13 3.64 11.25
N VAL A 280 -4.01 3.70 12.59
CA VAL A 280 -3.25 2.74 13.39
C VAL A 280 -4.06 2.25 14.57
N LEU A 281 -3.91 0.98 14.92
CA LEU A 281 -4.38 0.41 16.16
C LEU A 281 -3.19 -0.13 16.95
N VAL A 282 -3.00 0.39 18.16
CA VAL A 282 -1.93 -0.04 19.09
C VAL A 282 -2.55 -0.83 20.23
N ILE A 283 -2.12 -2.08 20.42
CA ILE A 283 -2.45 -2.87 21.60
C ILE A 283 -1.29 -2.75 22.58
N ALA A 284 -1.60 -2.33 23.82
CA ALA A 284 -0.62 -2.13 24.89
C ALA A 284 -0.99 -2.92 26.14
N ASP A 285 -0.01 -3.61 26.75
CA ASP A 285 -0.12 -4.21 28.08
C ASP A 285 0.65 -3.42 29.15
N LYS A 286 0.67 -3.92 30.37
CA LYS A 286 1.39 -3.29 31.50
C LYS A 286 2.90 -3.14 31.29
N TYR A 287 3.49 -3.82 30.34
CA TYR A 287 4.93 -3.75 30.02
C TYR A 287 5.24 -2.74 28.91
N ALA A 288 4.21 -2.25 28.21
CA ALA A 288 4.37 -1.26 27.15
C ALA A 288 4.95 0.05 27.71
N ASN A 289 5.95 0.60 27.01
CA ASN A 289 6.53 1.89 27.39
C ASN A 289 5.62 3.02 26.94
N PRO A 290 5.10 3.88 27.84
CA PRO A 290 4.23 5.00 27.49
C PRO A 290 4.80 5.95 26.43
N VAL A 291 6.13 6.15 26.43
CA VAL A 291 6.80 7.02 25.46
C VAL A 291 6.73 6.43 24.05
N HIS A 292 6.92 5.12 23.92
CA HIS A 292 6.84 4.44 22.63
C HIS A 292 5.40 4.39 22.11
N VAL A 293 4.45 4.01 22.96
CA VAL A 293 3.02 3.99 22.58
C VAL A 293 2.55 5.36 22.12
N ALA A 294 2.96 6.43 22.80
CA ALA A 294 2.63 7.80 22.40
C ALA A 294 3.24 8.15 21.02
N ALA A 295 4.49 7.77 20.78
CA ALA A 295 5.17 8.00 19.52
C ALA A 295 4.48 7.25 18.36
N ASP A 296 4.09 5.98 18.57
CA ASP A 296 3.40 5.16 17.58
C ASP A 296 1.99 5.71 17.24
N LEU A 297 1.24 6.21 18.22
CA LEU A 297 -0.04 6.87 17.96
C LEU A 297 0.14 8.17 17.18
N LEU A 298 1.19 8.92 17.46
CA LEU A 298 1.44 10.22 16.83
C LEU A 298 2.05 10.10 15.44
N SER A 299 2.82 9.03 15.15
CA SER A 299 3.36 8.78 13.81
C SER A 299 2.25 8.70 12.77
N GLN A 300 1.12 8.10 13.12
CA GLN A 300 -0.03 8.02 12.24
C GLN A 300 -0.93 9.27 12.31
N ALA A 301 -1.08 9.86 13.50
CA ALA A 301 -1.91 11.07 13.68
C ALA A 301 -1.38 12.28 12.89
N GLU A 302 -0.07 12.38 12.66
CA GLU A 302 0.53 13.50 11.92
C GLU A 302 0.32 13.40 10.40
N HIS A 303 -0.11 12.25 9.84
CA HIS A 303 -0.39 12.12 8.41
C HIS A 303 -1.46 13.10 7.94
N GLY A 304 -2.52 13.31 8.74
CA GLY A 304 -3.55 14.28 8.40
C GLY A 304 -4.61 14.44 9.47
N PRO A 305 -5.42 15.51 9.38
CA PRO A 305 -6.46 15.80 10.36
C PRO A 305 -7.57 14.75 10.40
N ASP A 306 -7.70 13.94 9.35
CA ASP A 306 -8.72 12.90 9.22
C ASP A 306 -8.18 11.50 9.60
N SER A 307 -6.88 11.37 9.94
CA SER A 307 -6.28 10.13 10.42
C SER A 307 -6.94 9.66 11.71
N GLN A 308 -7.05 8.36 11.91
CA GLN A 308 -7.63 7.79 13.13
C GLN A 308 -6.65 6.89 13.84
N VAL A 309 -6.44 7.10 15.13
CA VAL A 309 -5.60 6.27 15.98
C VAL A 309 -6.43 5.63 17.09
N VAL A 310 -6.20 4.35 17.34
CA VAL A 310 -6.91 3.58 18.36
C VAL A 310 -5.92 2.96 19.31
N LEU A 311 -6.10 3.20 20.60
CA LEU A 311 -5.33 2.53 21.65
C LEU A 311 -6.18 1.45 22.29
N VAL A 312 -5.70 0.22 22.31
CA VAL A 312 -6.34 -0.88 23.03
C VAL A 312 -5.49 -1.28 24.23
N ILE A 313 -6.05 -1.11 25.40
CA ILE A 313 -5.44 -1.49 26.68
C ILE A 313 -5.84 -2.94 26.96
N ALA A 314 -4.86 -3.85 27.01
CA ALA A 314 -5.08 -5.27 27.25
C ALA A 314 -4.76 -5.64 28.70
N GLY A 315 -5.82 -5.98 29.48
CA GLY A 315 -5.71 -6.34 30.88
C GLY A 315 -5.46 -5.16 31.81
N ASP A 316 -5.06 -5.47 33.04
CA ASP A 316 -4.84 -4.50 34.09
C ASP A 316 -3.39 -4.01 34.18
N GLY A 317 -3.20 -2.87 34.84
CA GLY A 317 -1.87 -2.36 35.20
C GLY A 317 -1.21 -1.47 34.15
N VAL A 318 -1.86 -1.18 33.03
CA VAL A 318 -1.37 -0.19 32.05
C VAL A 318 -1.54 1.21 32.62
N ASN A 319 -0.48 2.02 32.56
CA ASN A 319 -0.54 3.42 33.01
C ASN A 319 -1.03 4.34 31.89
N LEU A 320 -2.36 4.38 31.67
CA LEU A 320 -2.97 5.23 30.66
C LEU A 320 -2.63 6.72 30.88
N GLY A 321 -2.63 7.20 32.12
CA GLY A 321 -2.29 8.60 32.40
C GLY A 321 -0.88 9.00 31.97
N ALA A 322 0.09 8.06 32.05
CA ALA A 322 1.43 8.30 31.55
C ALA A 322 1.45 8.32 30.00
N ILE A 323 0.67 7.46 29.33
CA ILE A 323 0.53 7.48 27.86
C ILE A 323 -0.08 8.80 27.40
N GLU A 324 -1.18 9.23 28.01
CA GLU A 324 -1.86 10.50 27.68
C GLU A 324 -0.97 11.73 27.90
N ALA A 325 -0.19 11.73 28.99
CA ALA A 325 0.78 12.78 29.27
C ALA A 325 1.87 12.85 28.20
N GLU A 326 2.40 11.70 27.78
CA GLU A 326 3.40 11.64 26.70
C GLU A 326 2.81 11.99 25.33
N VAL A 327 1.59 11.56 24.99
CA VAL A 327 0.87 11.98 23.77
C VAL A 327 0.75 13.50 23.73
N SER A 328 0.30 14.13 24.83
CA SER A 328 0.16 15.59 24.90
C SER A 328 1.50 16.31 24.76
N LYS A 329 2.53 15.82 25.45
CA LYS A 329 3.89 16.39 25.43
C LYS A 329 4.51 16.29 24.04
N GLN A 330 4.47 15.11 23.42
CA GLN A 330 5.07 14.87 22.11
C GLN A 330 4.29 15.60 21.01
N CYS A 331 2.95 15.57 21.03
CA CYS A 331 2.11 16.28 20.07
C CYS A 331 2.42 17.78 20.01
N ASN A 332 2.61 18.42 21.17
CA ASN A 332 2.97 19.83 21.26
C ASN A 332 4.36 20.17 20.70
N ALA A 333 5.25 19.17 20.60
CA ALA A 333 6.59 19.31 20.06
C ALA A 333 6.68 19.05 18.54
N LEU A 334 5.66 18.42 17.95
CA LEU A 334 5.66 18.09 16.53
C LEU A 334 5.46 19.32 15.63
N PRO A 335 6.19 19.43 14.51
CA PRO A 335 5.94 20.45 13.49
C PRO A 335 4.52 20.39 12.93
N ARG A 336 3.93 19.19 12.87
CA ARG A 336 2.56 18.92 12.40
C ARG A 336 1.57 18.66 13.54
N GLY A 337 1.86 19.15 14.76
CA GLY A 337 1.05 18.93 15.95
C GLY A 337 -0.42 19.36 15.81
N GLU A 338 -0.73 20.35 14.96
CA GLU A 338 -2.12 20.75 14.69
C GLU A 338 -2.91 19.66 13.96
N PHE A 339 -2.28 18.92 13.01
CA PHE A 339 -2.92 17.79 12.36
C PHE A 339 -3.10 16.63 13.32
N ALA A 340 -2.05 16.29 14.08
CA ALA A 340 -2.11 15.25 15.08
C ALA A 340 -3.19 15.53 16.14
N SER A 341 -3.29 16.76 16.63
CA SER A 341 -4.32 17.17 17.61
C SER A 341 -5.75 16.99 17.04
N LYS A 342 -5.97 17.31 15.76
CA LYS A 342 -7.27 17.09 15.12
C LYS A 342 -7.57 15.60 14.98
N ALA A 343 -6.61 14.80 14.55
CA ALA A 343 -6.74 13.34 14.46
C ALA A 343 -7.08 12.73 15.83
N LEU A 344 -6.38 13.13 16.89
CA LEU A 344 -6.64 12.67 18.25
C LEU A 344 -8.06 13.03 18.74
N SER A 345 -8.65 14.13 18.27
CA SER A 345 -9.98 14.58 18.73
C SER A 345 -11.12 13.62 18.38
N HIS A 346 -10.96 12.76 17.37
CA HIS A 346 -11.92 11.72 16.99
C HIS A 346 -11.37 10.30 17.16
N SER A 347 -10.18 10.18 17.73
CA SER A 347 -9.56 8.93 18.11
C SER A 347 -10.04 8.46 19.48
N PHE A 348 -9.77 7.22 19.86
CA PHE A 348 -10.30 6.67 21.09
C PHE A 348 -9.42 5.55 21.69
N THR A 349 -9.65 5.31 23.00
CA THR A 349 -9.04 4.22 23.75
C THR A 349 -10.10 3.16 24.08
N VAL A 350 -9.73 1.88 23.96
CA VAL A 350 -10.58 0.74 24.33
C VAL A 350 -9.90 -0.08 25.42
N PHE A 351 -10.65 -0.44 26.46
CA PHE A 351 -10.19 -1.37 27.49
C PHE A 351 -10.74 -2.76 27.18
N ALA A 352 -9.84 -3.71 26.97
CA ALA A 352 -10.11 -5.12 26.85
C ALA A 352 -9.67 -5.85 28.12
N LYS A 353 -10.41 -6.87 28.55
CA LYS A 353 -10.10 -7.62 29.76
C LYS A 353 -8.78 -8.40 29.69
N ASP A 354 -8.41 -8.84 28.47
CA ASP A 354 -7.20 -9.62 28.18
C ASP A 354 -6.78 -9.44 26.73
N MET A 355 -5.67 -10.09 26.34
CA MET A 355 -5.13 -10.05 24.98
C MET A 355 -6.05 -10.68 23.94
N VAL A 356 -6.79 -11.73 24.30
CA VAL A 356 -7.71 -12.41 23.36
C VAL A 356 -8.85 -11.46 22.97
N GLU A 357 -9.41 -10.74 23.93
CA GLU A 357 -10.44 -9.73 23.67
C GLU A 357 -9.87 -8.54 22.88
N ALA A 358 -8.64 -8.12 23.20
CA ALA A 358 -7.96 -7.04 22.48
C ALA A 358 -7.76 -7.38 21.00
N ILE A 359 -7.27 -8.58 20.68
CA ILE A 359 -7.08 -9.03 19.29
C ILE A 359 -8.45 -9.27 18.62
N SER A 360 -9.44 -9.80 19.33
CA SER A 360 -10.79 -9.94 18.79
C SER A 360 -11.37 -8.57 18.38
N PHE A 361 -11.17 -7.54 19.18
CA PHE A 361 -11.56 -6.18 18.83
C PHE A 361 -10.75 -5.66 17.62
N SER A 362 -9.43 -5.89 17.59
CA SER A 362 -8.58 -5.53 16.44
C SER A 362 -9.05 -6.20 15.15
N ASN A 363 -9.36 -7.48 15.19
CA ASN A 363 -9.93 -8.21 14.03
C ASN A 363 -11.28 -7.63 13.59
N LEU A 364 -12.13 -7.20 14.54
CA LEU A 364 -13.37 -6.49 14.24
C LEU A 364 -13.12 -5.09 13.68
N TYR A 365 -12.09 -4.39 14.10
CA TYR A 365 -11.70 -3.08 13.57
C TYR A 365 -11.03 -3.22 12.20
N ALA A 366 -10.20 -4.24 11.99
CA ALA A 366 -9.43 -4.50 10.78
C ALA A 366 -8.56 -3.29 10.37
N PRO A 367 -7.53 -2.96 11.16
CA PRO A 367 -6.72 -1.77 10.96
C PRO A 367 -5.80 -1.87 9.73
N GLU A 368 -5.40 -0.72 9.21
CA GLU A 368 -4.29 -0.58 8.27
C GLU A 368 -2.98 -1.04 8.92
N HIS A 369 -2.63 -0.42 10.03
CA HIS A 369 -1.47 -0.76 10.83
C HIS A 369 -1.91 -1.31 12.20
N LEU A 370 -1.40 -2.49 12.57
CA LEU A 370 -1.60 -3.09 13.88
C LEU A 370 -0.27 -3.19 14.61
N ILE A 371 -0.12 -2.46 15.71
CA ILE A 371 1.04 -2.57 16.61
C ILE A 371 0.62 -3.39 17.84
N ILE A 372 1.29 -4.50 18.07
CA ILE A 372 1.13 -5.32 19.28
C ILE A 372 2.32 -5.04 20.20
N ASN A 373 2.23 -3.94 20.95
CA ASN A 373 3.28 -3.48 21.87
C ASN A 373 3.06 -4.08 23.26
N VAL A 374 3.28 -5.38 23.35
CA VAL A 374 3.11 -6.15 24.58
C VAL A 374 4.32 -7.06 24.81
N LYS A 375 4.42 -7.61 26.01
CA LYS A 375 5.42 -8.64 26.30
C LYS A 375 5.11 -9.91 25.50
N ASP A 376 6.17 -10.53 24.94
CA ASP A 376 6.10 -11.77 24.17
C ASP A 376 5.05 -11.68 23.03
N ALA A 377 5.14 -10.61 22.22
CA ALA A 377 4.13 -10.24 21.22
C ALA A 377 3.95 -11.30 20.12
N GLU A 378 4.99 -12.05 19.77
CA GLU A 378 5.00 -13.05 18.71
C GLU A 378 3.99 -14.18 18.94
N GLN A 379 3.70 -14.53 20.20
CA GLN A 379 2.72 -15.57 20.52
C GLN A 379 1.27 -15.22 20.11
N TRP A 380 1.00 -13.94 19.81
CA TRP A 380 -0.32 -13.44 19.47
C TRP A 380 -0.57 -13.32 17.97
N GLU A 381 0.47 -13.53 17.14
CA GLU A 381 0.39 -13.42 15.68
C GLU A 381 -0.68 -14.34 15.09
N GLU A 382 -0.77 -15.58 15.55
CA GLU A 382 -1.70 -16.59 15.04
C GLU A 382 -3.18 -16.22 15.23
N LEU A 383 -3.50 -15.30 16.15
CA LEU A 383 -4.88 -14.84 16.39
C LEU A 383 -5.26 -13.63 15.51
N VAL A 384 -4.31 -13.07 14.76
CA VAL A 384 -4.58 -11.93 13.88
C VAL A 384 -5.18 -12.43 12.57
N GLU A 385 -6.45 -12.06 12.33
CA GLU A 385 -7.18 -12.43 11.12
C GLU A 385 -7.30 -11.26 10.13
N ASN A 386 -7.39 -10.04 10.64
CA ASN A 386 -7.70 -8.84 9.84
C ASN A 386 -6.82 -7.67 10.24
N ALA A 387 -5.68 -7.52 9.59
CA ALA A 387 -4.83 -6.34 9.58
C ALA A 387 -4.02 -6.32 8.28
N CYS A 388 -3.52 -5.15 7.85
CA CYS A 388 -2.72 -5.10 6.62
C CYS A 388 -1.23 -5.20 6.88
N SER A 389 -0.74 -4.55 7.94
CA SER A 389 0.63 -4.66 8.42
C SER A 389 0.63 -4.83 9.93
N VAL A 390 1.43 -5.77 10.43
CA VAL A 390 1.49 -6.09 11.87
C VAL A 390 2.91 -5.87 12.37
N PHE A 391 3.02 -5.17 13.51
CA PHE A 391 4.28 -4.79 14.16
C PHE A 391 4.31 -5.42 15.54
N LEU A 392 5.27 -6.33 15.78
CA LEU A 392 5.34 -7.13 16.99
C LEU A 392 6.42 -6.61 17.94
N GLY A 393 6.02 -6.35 19.19
CA GLY A 393 6.91 -5.98 20.28
C GLY A 393 7.33 -4.51 20.30
N GLN A 394 7.97 -4.12 21.39
CA GLN A 394 8.32 -2.73 21.68
C GLN A 394 9.41 -2.13 20.74
N TRP A 395 10.12 -2.97 19.98
CA TRP A 395 11.21 -2.53 19.11
C TRP A 395 10.80 -2.42 17.64
N THR A 396 9.51 -2.59 17.35
CA THR A 396 8.98 -2.59 16.00
C THR A 396 7.95 -1.46 15.82
N PRO A 397 8.39 -0.20 15.76
CA PRO A 397 7.50 0.93 15.49
C PRO A 397 6.97 0.86 14.05
N GLU A 398 5.79 1.45 13.80
CA GLU A 398 5.17 1.57 12.49
C GLU A 398 6.13 2.11 11.41
N SER A 399 6.93 3.11 11.78
CA SER A 399 7.87 3.77 10.87
C SER A 399 8.86 2.82 10.18
N VAL A 400 9.21 1.68 10.79
CA VAL A 400 10.13 0.74 10.11
C VAL A 400 9.48 0.11 8.88
N GLY A 401 8.17 -0.18 8.94
CA GLY A 401 7.38 -0.68 7.81
C GLY A 401 7.17 0.40 6.77
N ASP A 402 6.91 1.62 7.19
CA ASP A 402 6.66 2.74 6.30
C ASP A 402 7.88 3.14 5.47
N TYR A 403 9.08 2.88 5.97
CA TYR A 403 10.28 3.36 5.29
C TYR A 403 11.23 2.28 4.79
N ALA A 404 11.65 1.34 5.64
CA ALA A 404 12.87 0.61 5.34
C ALA A 404 12.94 -0.86 5.74
N SER A 405 11.96 -1.43 6.47
CA SER A 405 12.02 -2.86 6.86
C SER A 405 11.88 -3.80 5.67
N GLY A 406 11.19 -3.36 4.60
CA GLY A 406 11.01 -4.13 3.37
C GLY A 406 9.56 -4.45 3.03
N THR A 407 8.64 -4.37 3.99
CA THR A 407 7.19 -4.48 3.73
C THR A 407 6.67 -3.26 2.97
N ASN A 408 5.44 -3.33 2.47
CA ASN A 408 4.87 -2.23 1.69
C ASN A 408 3.92 -1.39 2.55
N HIS A 409 4.02 -0.06 2.45
CA HIS A 409 3.17 0.86 3.19
C HIS A 409 1.91 1.31 2.41
N VAL A 410 1.73 0.85 1.17
CA VAL A 410 0.50 1.14 0.41
C VAL A 410 -0.52 0.08 0.77
N LEU A 411 -1.36 0.39 1.74
CA LEU A 411 -2.22 -0.51 2.46
C LEU A 411 -3.70 -0.09 2.35
N PRO A 412 -4.64 -1.03 2.40
CA PRO A 412 -6.06 -0.70 2.53
C PRO A 412 -6.37 -0.16 3.93
N THR A 413 -7.22 0.86 3.98
CA THR A 413 -7.74 1.48 5.20
C THR A 413 -9.24 1.18 5.35
N TYR A 414 -9.96 1.82 6.28
CA TYR A 414 -11.43 1.74 6.40
C TYR A 414 -11.99 0.33 6.64
N GLY A 415 -11.18 -0.54 7.25
CA GLY A 415 -11.55 -1.94 7.46
C GLY A 415 -11.51 -2.79 6.20
N TYR A 416 -11.00 -2.27 5.09
CA TYR A 416 -10.79 -3.05 3.86
C TYR A 416 -9.73 -4.15 4.02
N ALA A 417 -8.95 -4.16 5.11
CA ALA A 417 -8.07 -5.27 5.49
C ALA A 417 -8.77 -6.63 5.59
N ARG A 418 -10.11 -6.64 5.67
CA ARG A 418 -10.93 -7.87 5.64
C ARG A 418 -10.97 -8.55 4.28
N MET A 419 -10.65 -7.84 3.20
CA MET A 419 -10.81 -8.34 1.83
C MET A 419 -9.69 -7.94 0.88
N TYR A 420 -8.84 -7.01 1.28
CA TYR A 420 -7.69 -6.57 0.50
C TYR A 420 -6.40 -6.71 1.30
N SER A 421 -5.35 -7.09 0.64
CA SER A 421 -3.98 -7.02 1.15
C SER A 421 -3.32 -5.71 0.73
N GLY A 422 -2.25 -5.33 1.40
CA GLY A 422 -1.36 -4.28 0.94
C GLY A 422 -0.73 -4.61 -0.42
N VAL A 423 -0.15 -3.61 -1.05
CA VAL A 423 0.59 -3.80 -2.31
C VAL A 423 1.73 -4.80 -2.09
N SER A 424 1.83 -5.75 -3.00
CA SER A 424 2.82 -6.82 -2.99
C SER A 424 3.27 -7.12 -4.41
N LEU A 425 4.22 -8.02 -4.60
CA LEU A 425 4.61 -8.47 -5.93
C LEU A 425 3.41 -9.02 -6.72
N ASN A 426 2.50 -9.75 -6.06
CA ASN A 426 1.31 -10.31 -6.68
C ASN A 426 0.37 -9.24 -7.26
N SER A 427 0.41 -8.02 -6.73
CA SER A 427 -0.41 -6.91 -7.23
C SER A 427 -0.05 -6.49 -8.67
N PHE A 428 1.19 -6.77 -9.11
CA PHE A 428 1.73 -6.47 -10.44
C PHE A 428 1.73 -7.67 -11.39
N LEU A 429 1.18 -8.80 -10.93
CA LEU A 429 1.14 -10.06 -11.68
C LEU A 429 -0.28 -10.45 -12.04
N LYS A 430 -0.40 -11.18 -13.13
CA LYS A 430 -1.63 -11.88 -13.51
C LYS A 430 -1.33 -13.35 -13.78
N TYR A 431 -2.30 -14.19 -13.51
CA TYR A 431 -2.18 -15.62 -13.62
C TYR A 431 -3.04 -16.13 -14.79
N ILE A 432 -2.43 -16.94 -15.64
CA ILE A 432 -3.08 -17.56 -16.80
C ILE A 432 -3.16 -19.06 -16.52
N THR A 433 -4.34 -19.63 -16.68
CA THR A 433 -4.53 -21.08 -16.65
C THR A 433 -4.27 -21.66 -18.04
N VAL A 434 -3.50 -22.75 -18.08
CA VAL A 434 -3.21 -23.50 -19.29
C VAL A 434 -3.66 -24.93 -19.07
N GLN A 435 -4.37 -25.48 -20.05
CA GLN A 435 -4.86 -26.84 -20.02
C GLN A 435 -4.32 -27.61 -21.22
N SER A 436 -3.92 -28.86 -20.98
CA SER A 436 -3.44 -29.77 -22.01
C SER A 436 -3.94 -31.18 -21.72
N LEU A 437 -4.60 -31.79 -22.71
CA LEU A 437 -5.07 -33.17 -22.63
C LEU A 437 -4.37 -34.01 -23.67
N THR A 438 -4.09 -35.26 -23.30
CA THR A 438 -3.78 -36.33 -24.25
C THR A 438 -5.09 -36.96 -24.77
N GLU A 439 -5.00 -37.75 -25.87
CA GLU A 439 -6.15 -38.54 -26.34
C GLU A 439 -6.73 -39.44 -25.23
N GLU A 440 -5.86 -40.11 -24.46
CA GLU A 440 -6.27 -40.93 -23.33
C GLU A 440 -6.99 -40.11 -22.27
N GLY A 441 -6.47 -38.91 -21.96
CA GLY A 441 -7.10 -37.97 -21.00
C GLY A 441 -8.47 -37.52 -21.49
N LEU A 442 -8.61 -37.16 -22.77
CA LEU A 442 -9.89 -36.78 -23.36
C LEU A 442 -10.87 -37.95 -23.40
N ARG A 443 -10.43 -39.17 -23.73
CA ARG A 443 -11.27 -40.38 -23.71
C ARG A 443 -11.87 -40.64 -22.33
N LYS A 444 -11.11 -40.37 -21.26
CA LYS A 444 -11.57 -40.57 -19.89
C LYS A 444 -12.45 -39.43 -19.39
N LEU A 445 -12.09 -38.18 -19.63
CA LEU A 445 -12.78 -37.00 -19.13
C LEU A 445 -13.97 -36.58 -19.99
N GLY A 446 -13.86 -36.75 -21.32
CA GLY A 446 -14.80 -36.25 -22.30
C GLY A 446 -16.26 -36.65 -22.11
N PRO A 447 -16.60 -37.93 -21.79
CA PRO A 447 -17.97 -38.33 -21.54
C PRO A 447 -18.64 -37.53 -20.42
N TYR A 448 -17.93 -37.19 -19.36
CA TYR A 448 -18.45 -36.37 -18.26
C TYR A 448 -18.69 -34.92 -18.68
N VAL A 449 -17.76 -34.33 -19.45
CA VAL A 449 -17.90 -32.98 -20.00
C VAL A 449 -19.10 -32.90 -20.93
N ALA A 450 -19.24 -33.88 -21.82
CA ALA A 450 -20.38 -33.96 -22.76
C ALA A 450 -21.73 -34.03 -21.99
N LYS A 451 -21.76 -34.82 -20.91
CA LYS A 451 -22.98 -34.98 -20.09
C LYS A 451 -23.33 -33.71 -19.32
N MET A 452 -22.33 -33.01 -18.79
CA MET A 452 -22.56 -31.71 -18.14
C MET A 452 -23.08 -30.67 -19.12
N ALA A 453 -22.48 -30.56 -20.29
CA ALA A 453 -22.94 -29.65 -21.34
C ALA A 453 -24.36 -29.96 -21.84
N GLU A 454 -24.73 -31.25 -21.89
CA GLU A 454 -26.11 -31.68 -22.19
C GLU A 454 -27.11 -31.20 -21.13
N VAL A 455 -26.77 -31.35 -19.85
CA VAL A 455 -27.62 -30.88 -18.73
C VAL A 455 -27.82 -29.36 -18.77
N GLU A 456 -26.77 -28.63 -19.14
CA GLU A 456 -26.82 -27.16 -19.28
C GLU A 456 -27.49 -26.69 -20.58
N GLY A 457 -27.85 -27.61 -21.50
CA GLY A 457 -28.43 -27.28 -22.81
C GLY A 457 -27.46 -26.68 -23.81
N LEU A 458 -26.13 -26.83 -23.58
CA LEU A 458 -25.07 -26.24 -24.40
C LEU A 458 -24.58 -27.26 -25.44
N GLU A 459 -25.37 -27.49 -26.49
CA GLU A 459 -25.09 -28.49 -27.51
C GLU A 459 -23.76 -28.29 -28.24
N ALA A 460 -23.35 -27.04 -28.49
CA ALA A 460 -22.07 -26.76 -29.13
C ALA A 460 -20.86 -27.17 -28.25
N HIS A 461 -20.97 -26.96 -26.93
CA HIS A 461 -19.95 -27.42 -25.97
C HIS A 461 -19.88 -28.94 -25.92
N LYS A 462 -21.04 -29.64 -25.92
CA LYS A 462 -21.12 -31.10 -26.01
C LYS A 462 -20.46 -31.62 -27.29
N ARG A 463 -20.78 -31.03 -28.44
CA ARG A 463 -20.22 -31.42 -29.74
C ARG A 463 -18.72 -31.17 -29.83
N ALA A 464 -18.20 -30.12 -29.20
CA ALA A 464 -16.75 -29.87 -29.18
C ALA A 464 -15.95 -31.03 -28.58
N VAL A 465 -16.55 -31.78 -27.68
CA VAL A 465 -15.95 -32.99 -27.07
C VAL A 465 -16.32 -34.24 -27.85
N THR A 466 -17.61 -34.50 -28.12
CA THR A 466 -18.07 -35.76 -28.72
C THR A 466 -17.50 -36.00 -30.11
N LEU A 467 -17.32 -34.96 -30.94
CA LEU A 467 -16.69 -35.09 -32.25
C LEU A 467 -15.24 -35.56 -32.14
N ARG A 468 -14.47 -35.06 -31.18
CA ARG A 468 -13.11 -35.52 -30.91
C ARG A 468 -13.05 -36.96 -30.41
N LEU A 469 -14.01 -37.35 -29.56
CA LEU A 469 -14.12 -38.74 -29.09
C LEU A 469 -14.41 -39.69 -30.24
N GLN A 470 -15.31 -39.32 -31.17
CA GLN A 470 -15.60 -40.11 -32.39
C GLN A 470 -14.36 -40.29 -33.27
N GLU A 471 -13.54 -39.24 -33.45
CA GLU A 471 -12.30 -39.32 -34.21
C GLU A 471 -11.29 -40.27 -33.54
N ILE A 472 -11.13 -40.16 -32.21
CA ILE A 472 -10.25 -41.04 -31.43
C ILE A 472 -10.70 -42.48 -31.52
N GLU A 473 -12.00 -42.77 -31.48
CA GLU A 473 -12.56 -44.13 -31.62
C GLU A 473 -12.35 -44.70 -33.02
N ALA A 474 -12.55 -43.91 -34.07
CA ALA A 474 -12.32 -44.29 -35.44
C ALA A 474 -10.85 -44.67 -35.73
N THR A 475 -9.91 -43.97 -35.09
CA THR A 475 -8.44 -44.22 -35.27
C THR A 475 -8.00 -45.54 -34.59
N VAL A 476 -8.71 -46.00 -33.56
CA VAL A 476 -8.40 -47.26 -32.84
C VAL A 476 -8.94 -48.48 -33.58
N THR A 477 -9.87 -48.31 -34.52
CA THR A 477 -10.55 -49.40 -35.24
C THR A 477 -9.88 -49.75 -36.57
N VAL A 478 -8.85 -49.01 -36.96
CA VAL A 478 -7.98 -49.27 -38.14
C VAL A 478 -6.63 -49.82 -37.65
#